data_6d7163f22eb4ddafbe20f4e90a842841
#
_entry.id   6d7163f22eb4ddafbe20f4e90a842841
#
_cell.length_a   1.000
_cell.length_b   1.000
_cell.length_c   1.000
_cell.angle_alpha   90.00
_cell.angle_beta   90.00
_cell.angle_gamma   90.00
#
_symmetry.space_group_name_H-M   'P 1'
#
loop_
_entity.id
_entity.type
_entity.pdbx_description
1 polymer ?
#
loop_
_entity_poly.entity_id
_entity_poly.type
_entity_poly.pdbx_seq_one_letter_code
_entity_poly.pdbx_strand_id
1 'polypeptide(L)'
;MKISVQNFGIISDAAVEIKGISLIAGPNDSGKSTIGKIFYSLIRGLNPDEDIFISEKNDSIRRFYQNILKILRDNKDIDISIYQTSRINDEWISKIESLAENFVGTQKKQLIRYCKFIKYQNDLEFNSIENKNFEIDDYFLIEFNDDIQPIFNEEKITSIFIEDLEGTATLQYNFNSELNKNINIFFNNSFFIESPSLIDKSLQDSILYEKRFSRDKKSHLKFALANESNFILDDENQINEIDKIIKIISEIINGRIVVDDFQGVLYEKNGQEINIDNVALGIKGFGLIQLLLKNHQLNSRTLLIIDEPEIHLHPNWQVLYAEILVLISKKLEIPILLTSHSPYFIEALKVFSEKYEYEENLFKSINPIPWCSQSIQPLNHFLFLL
;
A
#
# COMPACT_ATOMS: atom_id res chain seq x y z
N MET A 1 7.64 -3.17 -13.70
CA MET A 1 6.31 -3.76 -13.45
C MET A 1 5.28 -3.09 -14.34
N LYS A 2 4.44 -3.86 -14.99
CA LYS A 2 3.30 -3.37 -15.77
C LYS A 2 2.04 -4.10 -15.31
N ILE A 3 0.94 -3.37 -15.17
CA ILE A 3 -0.38 -3.97 -14.93
C ILE A 3 -1.34 -3.58 -16.05
N SER A 4 -2.24 -4.49 -16.40
CA SER A 4 -3.41 -4.21 -17.24
C SER A 4 -4.64 -4.60 -16.46
N VAL A 5 -5.52 -3.64 -16.22
CA VAL A 5 -6.71 -3.75 -15.36
C VAL A 5 -7.93 -3.75 -16.25
N GLN A 6 -8.83 -4.71 -16.05
CA GLN A 6 -10.10 -4.80 -16.78
C GLN A 6 -11.27 -4.96 -15.81
N ASN A 7 -12.34 -4.20 -16.05
CA ASN A 7 -13.60 -4.29 -15.33
C ASN A 7 -13.43 -4.11 -13.79
N PHE A 8 -12.70 -3.08 -13.36
CA PHE A 8 -12.48 -2.79 -11.96
C PHE A 8 -13.18 -1.49 -11.56
N GLY A 9 -14.27 -1.56 -10.81
CA GLY A 9 -15.08 -0.40 -10.46
C GLY A 9 -15.47 0.42 -11.69
N ILE A 10 -15.00 1.68 -11.76
CA ILE A 10 -15.23 2.56 -12.91
C ILE A 10 -14.28 2.32 -14.08
N ILE A 11 -13.25 1.50 -13.91
CA ILE A 11 -12.23 1.25 -14.93
C ILE A 11 -12.68 0.11 -15.83
N SER A 12 -12.98 0.39 -17.09
CA SER A 12 -13.30 -0.64 -18.09
C SER A 12 -12.06 -1.36 -18.59
N ASP A 13 -11.00 -0.64 -18.91
CA ASP A 13 -9.69 -1.14 -19.36
C ASP A 13 -8.63 -0.07 -19.15
N ALA A 14 -7.50 -0.43 -18.55
CA ALA A 14 -6.36 0.44 -18.37
C ALA A 14 -5.06 -0.37 -18.32
N ALA A 15 -3.99 0.16 -18.90
CA ALA A 15 -2.66 -0.43 -18.82
C ALA A 15 -1.65 0.61 -18.34
N VAL A 16 -0.90 0.26 -17.29
CA VAL A 16 0.08 1.15 -16.65
C VAL A 16 1.39 0.41 -16.47
N GLU A 17 2.48 1.03 -16.88
CA GLU A 17 3.83 0.54 -16.69
C GLU A 17 4.61 1.51 -15.79
N ILE A 18 5.22 0.99 -14.75
CA ILE A 18 6.06 1.77 -13.83
C ILE A 18 7.50 1.74 -14.33
N LYS A 19 8.00 2.91 -14.72
CA LYS A 19 9.41 3.17 -15.08
C LYS A 19 9.76 4.58 -14.62
N GLY A 20 10.68 4.71 -13.68
CA GLY A 20 11.03 6.01 -13.13
C GLY A 20 9.80 6.77 -12.63
N ILE A 21 9.49 7.94 -13.22
CA ILE A 21 8.25 8.68 -12.92
C ILE A 21 7.17 8.28 -13.91
N SER A 22 6.08 7.73 -13.42
CA SER A 22 4.87 7.44 -14.19
C SER A 22 3.75 8.37 -13.75
N LEU A 23 3.16 9.11 -14.69
CA LEU A 23 2.11 10.07 -14.40
C LEU A 23 0.79 9.64 -15.03
N ILE A 24 -0.26 9.57 -14.20
CA ILE A 24 -1.64 9.40 -14.66
C ILE A 24 -2.34 10.75 -14.60
N ALA A 25 -2.57 11.36 -15.76
CA ALA A 25 -3.27 12.63 -15.87
C ALA A 25 -4.71 12.44 -16.35
N GLY A 26 -5.64 13.25 -15.83
CA GLY A 26 -7.03 13.19 -16.25
C GLY A 26 -7.97 13.98 -15.32
N PRO A 27 -9.25 14.13 -15.70
CA PRO A 27 -10.23 14.83 -14.89
C PRO A 27 -10.50 14.08 -13.58
N ASN A 28 -11.16 14.75 -12.64
CA ASN A 28 -11.62 14.09 -11.41
C ASN A 28 -12.59 12.96 -11.76
N ASP A 29 -12.67 11.96 -10.90
CA ASP A 29 -13.52 10.79 -11.04
C ASP A 29 -13.23 9.93 -12.29
N SER A 30 -11.98 9.94 -12.78
CA SER A 30 -11.54 9.12 -13.93
C SER A 30 -10.81 7.83 -13.54
N GLY A 31 -10.76 7.48 -12.25
CA GLY A 31 -10.10 6.27 -11.76
C GLY A 31 -8.59 6.39 -11.53
N LYS A 32 -8.01 7.60 -11.57
CA LYS A 32 -6.57 7.82 -11.32
C LYS A 32 -6.11 7.25 -9.98
N SER A 33 -6.75 7.70 -8.91
CA SER A 33 -6.45 7.24 -7.54
C SER A 33 -6.70 5.75 -7.38
N THR A 34 -7.70 5.20 -8.08
CA THR A 34 -8.01 3.76 -8.10
C THR A 34 -6.82 2.94 -8.61
N ILE A 35 -6.18 3.37 -9.71
CA ILE A 35 -4.98 2.71 -10.23
C ILE A 35 -3.84 2.74 -9.19
N GLY A 36 -3.62 3.87 -8.53
CA GLY A 36 -2.62 3.97 -7.47
C GLY A 36 -2.89 3.00 -6.31
N LYS A 37 -4.14 2.90 -5.88
CA LYS A 37 -4.57 1.95 -4.84
C LYS A 37 -4.39 0.50 -5.28
N ILE A 38 -4.68 0.17 -6.55
CA ILE A 38 -4.43 -1.18 -7.10
C ILE A 38 -2.94 -1.52 -7.03
N PHE A 39 -2.05 -0.62 -7.46
CA PHE A 39 -0.60 -0.85 -7.35
C PHE A 39 -0.17 -1.06 -5.90
N TYR A 40 -0.63 -0.20 -4.99
CA TYR A 40 -0.33 -0.32 -3.56
C TYR A 40 -0.74 -1.69 -3.02
N SER A 41 -2.00 -2.07 -3.23
CA SER A 41 -2.57 -3.34 -2.73
C SER A 41 -1.87 -4.55 -3.33
N LEU A 42 -1.59 -4.55 -4.64
CA LEU A 42 -0.89 -5.65 -5.31
C LEU A 42 0.55 -5.81 -4.82
N ILE A 43 1.31 -4.70 -4.73
CA ILE A 43 2.70 -4.78 -4.28
C ILE A 43 2.76 -5.28 -2.85
N ARG A 44 1.89 -4.79 -1.97
CA ARG A 44 1.84 -5.23 -0.57
C ARG A 44 1.35 -6.67 -0.44
N GLY A 45 0.28 -7.03 -1.13
CA GLY A 45 -0.30 -8.38 -1.07
C GLY A 45 0.58 -9.46 -1.71
N LEU A 46 1.34 -9.13 -2.75
CA LEU A 46 2.30 -10.05 -3.38
C LEU A 46 3.61 -10.20 -2.60
N ASN A 47 3.87 -9.31 -1.63
CA ASN A 47 5.02 -9.37 -0.72
C ASN A 47 4.52 -9.44 0.74
N PRO A 48 3.95 -10.56 1.17
CA PRO A 48 3.51 -10.73 2.55
C PRO A 48 4.68 -10.58 3.52
N ASP A 49 4.41 -10.03 4.70
CA ASP A 49 5.38 -9.91 5.78
C ASP A 49 5.35 -11.19 6.63
N GLU A 50 6.50 -11.82 6.83
CA GLU A 50 6.59 -13.11 7.53
C GLU A 50 6.20 -12.99 9.00
N ASP A 51 6.59 -11.92 9.67
CA ASP A 51 6.25 -11.69 11.08
C ASP A 51 4.74 -11.48 11.24
N ILE A 52 4.11 -10.76 10.30
CA ILE A 52 2.65 -10.58 10.25
C ILE A 52 1.99 -11.92 10.04
N PHE A 53 2.41 -12.65 9.01
CA PHE A 53 1.86 -13.97 8.69
C PHE A 53 1.89 -14.91 9.89
N ILE A 54 3.04 -15.03 10.57
CA ILE A 54 3.20 -15.89 11.75
C ILE A 54 2.30 -15.40 12.89
N SER A 55 2.24 -14.10 13.15
CA SER A 55 1.42 -13.53 14.22
C SER A 55 -0.06 -13.79 13.98
N GLU A 56 -0.57 -13.48 12.81
CA GLU A 56 -1.99 -13.64 12.47
C GLU A 56 -2.42 -15.10 12.39
N LYS A 57 -1.55 -15.97 11.85
CA LYS A 57 -1.74 -17.42 11.86
C LYS A 57 -1.92 -17.93 13.29
N ASN A 58 -1.02 -17.54 14.20
CA ASN A 58 -1.07 -17.94 15.60
C ASN A 58 -2.30 -17.38 16.33
N ASP A 59 -2.65 -16.12 16.10
CA ASP A 59 -3.83 -15.49 16.71
C ASP A 59 -5.14 -16.13 16.22
N SER A 60 -5.20 -16.49 14.94
CA SER A 60 -6.34 -17.19 14.36
C SER A 60 -6.51 -18.59 14.99
N ILE A 61 -5.42 -19.36 15.03
CA ILE A 61 -5.42 -20.70 15.67
C ILE A 61 -5.85 -20.56 17.14
N ARG A 62 -5.29 -19.60 17.88
CA ARG A 62 -5.60 -19.36 19.29
C ARG A 62 -7.08 -19.00 19.50
N ARG A 63 -7.65 -18.17 18.63
CA ARG A 63 -9.07 -17.78 18.68
C ARG A 63 -9.98 -18.99 18.52
N PHE A 64 -9.75 -19.83 17.52
CA PHE A 64 -10.56 -21.02 17.31
C PHE A 64 -10.36 -22.08 18.39
N TYR A 65 -9.15 -22.23 18.89
CA TYR A 65 -8.86 -23.07 20.06
C TYR A 65 -9.69 -22.64 21.29
N GLN A 66 -9.73 -21.35 21.60
CA GLN A 66 -10.53 -20.83 22.71
C GLN A 66 -12.04 -21.06 22.50
N ASN A 67 -12.53 -20.95 21.28
CA ASN A 67 -13.92 -21.24 20.93
C ASN A 67 -14.24 -22.73 21.11
N ILE A 68 -13.34 -23.64 20.76
CA ILE A 68 -13.48 -25.08 21.04
C ILE A 68 -13.54 -25.31 22.54
N LEU A 69 -12.60 -24.80 23.33
CA LEU A 69 -12.59 -24.96 24.78
C LEU A 69 -13.85 -24.39 25.41
N LYS A 70 -14.43 -23.33 24.89
CA LYS A 70 -15.70 -22.77 25.37
C LYS A 70 -16.84 -23.76 25.16
N ILE A 71 -16.98 -24.36 23.98
CA ILE A 71 -18.00 -25.38 23.72
C ILE A 71 -17.83 -26.60 24.67
N LEU A 72 -16.58 -27.02 24.90
CA LEU A 72 -16.30 -28.15 25.79
C LEU A 72 -16.64 -27.82 27.26
N ARG A 73 -16.40 -26.57 27.70
CA ARG A 73 -16.76 -26.11 29.06
C ARG A 73 -18.27 -26.14 29.34
N ASP A 74 -19.06 -25.84 28.32
CA ASP A 74 -20.50 -25.80 28.43
C ASP A 74 -21.10 -27.21 28.62
N ASN A 75 -20.29 -28.26 28.38
CA ASN A 75 -20.67 -29.66 28.61
C ASN A 75 -20.02 -30.19 29.91
N LYS A 76 -20.83 -30.37 30.95
CA LYS A 76 -20.38 -30.74 32.29
C LYS A 76 -19.75 -32.16 32.41
N ASP A 77 -19.98 -33.00 31.41
CA ASP A 77 -19.48 -34.39 31.39
C ASP A 77 -18.07 -34.49 30.81
N ILE A 78 -17.47 -33.37 30.37
CA ILE A 78 -16.15 -33.35 29.76
C ILE A 78 -15.12 -32.72 30.69
N ASP A 79 -14.07 -33.47 31.00
CA ASP A 79 -12.90 -32.94 31.68
C ASP A 79 -12.03 -32.16 30.69
N ILE A 80 -12.13 -30.84 30.76
CA ILE A 80 -11.42 -29.91 29.85
C ILE A 80 -9.92 -30.02 29.98
N SER A 81 -9.41 -30.41 31.16
CA SER A 81 -7.96 -30.46 31.40
C SER A 81 -7.24 -31.40 30.42
N ILE A 82 -7.94 -32.41 29.91
CA ILE A 82 -7.43 -33.38 28.92
C ILE A 82 -7.21 -32.72 27.53
N TYR A 83 -7.93 -31.64 27.25
CA TYR A 83 -7.92 -30.96 25.95
C TYR A 83 -7.14 -29.62 25.96
N GLN A 84 -6.70 -29.18 27.14
CA GLN A 84 -5.83 -28.02 27.26
C GLN A 84 -4.42 -28.38 26.80
N THR A 85 -3.89 -27.57 25.83
CA THR A 85 -2.55 -27.78 25.31
C THR A 85 -1.90 -26.45 24.96
N SER A 86 -0.59 -26.41 25.01
CA SER A 86 0.21 -25.31 24.44
C SER A 86 0.57 -25.55 22.96
N ARG A 87 0.35 -26.79 22.46
CA ARG A 87 0.68 -27.17 21.09
C ARG A 87 -0.53 -27.79 20.39
N ILE A 88 -1.07 -27.05 19.43
CA ILE A 88 -2.24 -27.44 18.64
C ILE A 88 -1.75 -28.09 17.34
N ASN A 89 -1.71 -29.41 17.31
CA ASN A 89 -1.24 -30.23 16.20
C ASN A 89 -2.36 -31.17 15.68
N ASP A 90 -2.07 -31.94 14.64
CA ASP A 90 -3.04 -32.88 14.04
C ASP A 90 -3.54 -33.94 15.02
N GLU A 91 -2.70 -34.38 15.96
CA GLU A 91 -3.12 -35.33 17.01
C GLU A 91 -4.20 -34.72 17.92
N TRP A 92 -4.00 -33.46 18.32
CA TRP A 92 -4.97 -32.73 19.12
C TRP A 92 -6.27 -32.49 18.32
N ILE A 93 -6.16 -32.10 17.07
CA ILE A 93 -7.32 -31.88 16.16
C ILE A 93 -8.12 -33.18 16.04
N SER A 94 -7.46 -34.31 15.77
CA SER A 94 -8.12 -35.62 15.66
C SER A 94 -8.84 -36.05 16.94
N LYS A 95 -8.30 -35.74 18.13
CA LYS A 95 -8.96 -35.95 19.41
C LYS A 95 -10.27 -35.14 19.54
N ILE A 96 -10.24 -33.86 19.12
CA ILE A 96 -11.44 -33.02 19.13
C ILE A 96 -12.47 -33.50 18.10
N GLU A 97 -12.05 -33.87 16.89
CA GLU A 97 -12.96 -34.43 15.89
C GLU A 97 -13.65 -35.69 16.35
N SER A 98 -12.91 -36.61 16.98
CA SER A 98 -13.47 -37.82 17.60
C SER A 98 -14.45 -37.49 18.75
N LEU A 99 -14.11 -36.52 19.57
CA LEU A 99 -15.00 -36.04 20.65
C LEU A 99 -16.27 -35.41 20.08
N ALA A 100 -16.17 -34.69 18.97
CA ALA A 100 -17.30 -34.02 18.33
C ALA A 100 -18.41 -34.99 17.87
N GLU A 101 -18.09 -36.28 17.69
CA GLU A 101 -19.09 -37.31 17.40
C GLU A 101 -20.11 -37.50 18.54
N ASN A 102 -19.71 -37.18 19.77
CA ASN A 102 -20.58 -37.25 20.95
C ASN A 102 -21.50 -36.02 21.09
N PHE A 103 -21.32 -35.00 20.28
CA PHE A 103 -22.17 -33.81 20.25
C PHE A 103 -23.26 -33.91 19.18
N VAL A 104 -24.34 -33.16 19.38
CA VAL A 104 -25.46 -33.11 18.44
C VAL A 104 -25.76 -31.71 17.96
N GLY A 105 -26.36 -31.59 16.80
CA GLY A 105 -26.86 -30.32 16.29
C GLY A 105 -25.76 -29.29 15.95
N THR A 106 -25.95 -28.06 16.44
CA THR A 106 -25.08 -26.91 16.08
C THR A 106 -23.68 -27.04 16.68
N GLN A 107 -23.53 -27.55 17.90
CA GLN A 107 -22.23 -27.69 18.56
C GLN A 107 -21.31 -28.67 17.82
N LYS A 108 -21.83 -29.81 17.36
CA LYS A 108 -21.06 -30.73 16.48
C LYS A 108 -20.53 -30.04 15.24
N LYS A 109 -21.43 -29.34 14.54
CA LYS A 109 -21.04 -28.60 13.31
C LYS A 109 -19.98 -27.54 13.59
N GLN A 110 -20.08 -26.81 14.69
CA GLN A 110 -19.11 -25.78 15.07
C GLN A 110 -17.74 -26.40 15.40
N LEU A 111 -17.68 -27.48 16.18
CA LEU A 111 -16.44 -28.17 16.54
C LEU A 111 -15.71 -28.64 15.27
N ILE A 112 -16.41 -29.34 14.38
CA ILE A 112 -15.84 -29.82 13.11
C ILE A 112 -15.36 -28.63 12.25
N ARG A 113 -16.13 -27.55 12.17
CA ARG A 113 -15.75 -26.36 11.41
C ARG A 113 -14.48 -25.70 11.97
N TYR A 114 -14.37 -25.59 13.29
CA TYR A 114 -13.19 -25.00 13.93
C TYR A 114 -11.95 -25.87 13.77
N CYS A 115 -12.07 -27.20 13.87
CA CYS A 115 -11.00 -28.14 13.58
C CYS A 115 -10.48 -28.01 12.15
N LYS A 116 -11.39 -27.98 11.17
CA LYS A 116 -11.03 -27.77 9.75
C LYS A 116 -10.30 -26.45 9.51
N PHE A 117 -10.76 -25.38 10.18
CA PHE A 117 -10.12 -24.08 10.07
C PHE A 117 -8.71 -24.07 10.66
N ILE A 118 -8.54 -24.66 11.87
CA ILE A 118 -7.21 -24.76 12.50
C ILE A 118 -6.28 -25.59 11.62
N LYS A 119 -6.75 -26.69 11.05
CA LYS A 119 -5.97 -27.52 10.12
C LYS A 119 -5.54 -26.72 8.89
N TYR A 120 -6.49 -26.01 8.27
CA TYR A 120 -6.17 -25.11 7.14
C TYR A 120 -5.10 -24.08 7.51
N GLN A 121 -5.22 -23.43 8.67
CA GLN A 121 -4.20 -22.46 9.12
C GLN A 121 -2.84 -23.14 9.38
N ASN A 122 -2.80 -24.35 9.95
CA ASN A 122 -1.54 -25.08 10.14
C ASN A 122 -0.86 -25.42 8.80
N ASP A 123 -1.64 -25.80 7.80
CA ASP A 123 -1.16 -26.19 6.47
C ASP A 123 -0.80 -24.99 5.59
N LEU A 124 -1.24 -23.77 5.94
CA LEU A 124 -0.96 -22.57 5.18
C LEU A 124 0.52 -22.23 5.24
N GLU A 125 1.16 -22.17 4.08
CA GLU A 125 2.57 -21.85 3.93
C GLU A 125 2.78 -20.37 3.64
N PHE A 126 3.84 -19.78 4.24
CA PHE A 126 4.24 -18.41 3.96
C PHE A 126 4.61 -18.25 2.47
N ASN A 127 4.22 -17.11 1.89
CA ASN A 127 4.49 -16.76 0.49
C ASN A 127 3.95 -17.76 -0.54
N SER A 128 3.02 -18.66 -0.13
CA SER A 128 2.27 -19.50 -1.05
C SER A 128 1.28 -18.67 -1.88
N ILE A 129 0.74 -19.25 -2.94
CA ILE A 129 -0.29 -18.59 -3.76
C ILE A 129 -1.55 -18.29 -2.93
N GLU A 130 -1.90 -19.20 -2.03
CA GLU A 130 -3.04 -19.06 -1.11
C GLU A 130 -2.80 -17.92 -0.13
N ASN A 131 -1.59 -17.79 0.42
CA ASN A 131 -1.22 -16.70 1.31
C ASN A 131 -1.29 -15.36 0.55
N LYS A 132 -0.74 -15.27 -0.66
CA LYS A 132 -0.79 -14.06 -1.48
C LYS A 132 -2.22 -13.67 -1.86
N ASN A 133 -3.07 -14.63 -2.22
CA ASN A 133 -4.48 -14.37 -2.49
C ASN A 133 -5.18 -13.77 -1.28
N PHE A 134 -4.97 -14.36 -0.10
CA PHE A 134 -5.53 -13.86 1.16
C PHE A 134 -5.05 -12.43 1.47
N GLU A 135 -3.75 -12.15 1.32
CA GLU A 135 -3.19 -10.81 1.54
C GLU A 135 -3.77 -9.78 0.55
N ILE A 136 -3.89 -10.13 -0.73
CA ILE A 136 -4.48 -9.24 -1.75
C ILE A 136 -5.93 -8.93 -1.39
N ASP A 137 -6.72 -9.95 -0.97
CA ASP A 137 -8.11 -9.76 -0.55
C ASP A 137 -8.23 -8.78 0.60
N ASP A 138 -7.38 -8.93 1.62
CA ASP A 138 -7.37 -8.03 2.78
C ASP A 138 -7.01 -6.59 2.39
N TYR A 139 -5.99 -6.40 1.54
CA TYR A 139 -5.66 -5.06 1.03
C TYR A 139 -6.77 -4.48 0.17
N PHE A 140 -7.42 -5.28 -0.69
CA PHE A 140 -8.54 -4.84 -1.51
C PHE A 140 -9.76 -4.48 -0.67
N LEU A 141 -10.07 -5.27 0.36
CA LEU A 141 -11.15 -4.97 1.29
C LEU A 141 -10.92 -3.64 2.01
N ILE A 142 -9.72 -3.38 2.50
CA ILE A 142 -9.37 -2.14 3.21
C ILE A 142 -9.42 -0.92 2.28
N GLU A 143 -8.89 -1.04 1.05
CA GLU A 143 -8.79 0.09 0.13
C GLU A 143 -10.06 0.39 -0.64
N PHE A 144 -10.89 -0.60 -0.92
CA PHE A 144 -12.06 -0.49 -1.80
C PHE A 144 -13.38 -0.86 -1.10
N ASN A 145 -13.36 -1.38 0.13
CA ASN A 145 -14.55 -1.75 0.91
C ASN A 145 -15.55 -2.58 0.09
N ASP A 146 -15.05 -3.59 -0.64
CA ASP A 146 -15.79 -4.46 -1.59
C ASP A 146 -16.34 -3.78 -2.86
N ASP A 147 -16.12 -2.46 -3.06
CA ASP A 147 -16.54 -1.73 -4.27
C ASP A 147 -15.59 -1.98 -5.47
N ILE A 148 -15.28 -3.27 -5.72
CA ILE A 148 -14.40 -3.68 -6.84
C ILE A 148 -15.23 -4.04 -8.08
N GLN A 149 -16.49 -4.43 -7.89
CA GLN A 149 -17.37 -4.88 -8.97
C GLN A 149 -17.53 -3.81 -10.05
N PRO A 150 -17.54 -4.19 -11.33
CA PRO A 150 -17.68 -3.24 -12.42
C PRO A 150 -19.05 -2.55 -12.37
N ILE A 151 -19.04 -1.21 -12.31
CA ILE A 151 -20.24 -0.39 -12.17
C ILE A 151 -21.14 -0.50 -13.42
N PHE A 152 -20.56 -0.73 -14.59
CA PHE A 152 -21.28 -0.69 -15.88
C PHE A 152 -21.72 -2.06 -16.40
N ASN A 153 -21.24 -3.16 -15.82
CA ASN A 153 -21.60 -4.50 -16.25
C ASN A 153 -21.26 -5.54 -15.17
N GLU A 154 -22.22 -5.79 -14.30
CA GLU A 154 -22.08 -6.71 -13.15
C GLU A 154 -21.78 -8.18 -13.54
N GLU A 155 -21.99 -8.59 -14.80
CA GLU A 155 -21.68 -9.94 -15.28
C GLU A 155 -20.21 -10.13 -15.65
N LYS A 156 -19.44 -9.03 -15.73
CA LYS A 156 -18.02 -9.10 -16.10
C LYS A 156 -17.15 -9.35 -14.89
N ILE A 157 -16.24 -10.29 -15.03
CA ILE A 157 -15.21 -10.58 -14.02
C ILE A 157 -14.12 -9.50 -14.08
N THR A 158 -13.77 -8.98 -12.91
CA THR A 158 -12.60 -8.11 -12.76
C THR A 158 -11.33 -8.94 -12.99
N SER A 159 -10.42 -8.45 -13.81
CA SER A 159 -9.13 -9.10 -14.03
C SER A 159 -7.98 -8.10 -14.06
N ILE A 160 -6.86 -8.50 -13.47
CA ILE A 160 -5.61 -7.74 -13.48
C ILE A 160 -4.50 -8.64 -14.02
N PHE A 161 -3.96 -8.26 -15.16
CA PHE A 161 -2.79 -8.92 -15.74
C PHE A 161 -1.53 -8.21 -15.21
N ILE A 162 -0.61 -8.97 -14.63
CA ILE A 162 0.63 -8.50 -14.03
C ILE A 162 1.80 -8.99 -14.88
N GLU A 163 2.65 -8.09 -15.30
CA GLU A 163 3.89 -8.37 -16.04
C GLU A 163 5.06 -7.74 -15.31
N ASP A 164 6.05 -8.55 -14.95
CA ASP A 164 7.26 -8.09 -14.27
C ASP A 164 8.48 -8.89 -14.75
N LEU A 165 9.67 -8.54 -14.26
CA LEU A 165 10.94 -9.16 -14.66
C LEU A 165 10.94 -10.68 -14.48
N GLU A 166 10.28 -11.21 -13.45
CA GLU A 166 10.21 -12.63 -13.13
C GLU A 166 9.08 -13.36 -13.86
N GLY A 167 8.29 -12.67 -14.68
CA GLY A 167 7.24 -13.28 -15.49
C GLY A 167 5.91 -12.55 -15.48
N THR A 168 4.85 -13.29 -15.78
CA THR A 168 3.49 -12.77 -15.88
C THR A 168 2.55 -13.57 -15.00
N ALA A 169 1.54 -12.92 -14.42
CA ALA A 169 0.43 -13.59 -13.73
C ALA A 169 -0.89 -12.88 -14.05
N THR A 170 -2.00 -13.58 -13.86
CA THR A 170 -3.34 -12.99 -13.93
C THR A 170 -4.02 -13.19 -12.60
N LEU A 171 -4.52 -12.10 -12.04
CA LEU A 171 -5.40 -12.09 -10.89
C LEU A 171 -6.83 -11.92 -11.40
N GLN A 172 -7.71 -12.84 -11.03
CA GLN A 172 -9.16 -12.71 -11.21
C GLN A 172 -9.79 -12.41 -9.86
N TYR A 173 -10.76 -11.51 -9.84
CA TYR A 173 -11.51 -11.17 -8.65
C TYR A 173 -13.00 -11.40 -8.88
N ASN A 174 -13.54 -12.35 -8.11
CA ASN A 174 -14.96 -12.63 -8.03
C ASN A 174 -15.31 -12.92 -6.57
N PHE A 175 -15.47 -11.85 -5.78
CA PHE A 175 -15.57 -11.84 -4.31
C PHE A 175 -14.30 -12.26 -3.55
N ASN A 176 -13.38 -12.96 -4.18
CA ASN A 176 -12.05 -13.29 -3.66
C ASN A 176 -11.03 -13.21 -4.80
N SER A 177 -9.78 -13.00 -4.45
CA SER A 177 -8.65 -12.97 -5.36
C SER A 177 -8.20 -14.38 -5.74
N GLU A 178 -8.02 -14.62 -7.03
CA GLU A 178 -7.50 -15.87 -7.56
C GLU A 178 -6.34 -15.59 -8.53
N LEU A 179 -5.11 -15.79 -8.05
CA LEU A 179 -3.92 -15.79 -8.91
C LEU A 179 -3.85 -17.10 -9.71
N ASN A 180 -3.61 -17.02 -11.02
CA ASN A 180 -3.45 -18.21 -11.87
C ASN A 180 -2.13 -18.94 -11.60
N LYS A 181 -1.12 -18.26 -11.04
CA LYS A 181 0.15 -18.84 -10.60
C LYS A 181 0.84 -17.95 -9.59
N ASN A 182 1.71 -18.53 -8.76
CA ASN A 182 2.57 -17.75 -7.88
C ASN A 182 3.56 -16.92 -8.69
N ILE A 183 3.72 -15.65 -8.30
CA ILE A 183 4.64 -14.70 -8.93
C ILE A 183 5.38 -13.93 -7.85
N ASN A 184 6.67 -13.67 -8.09
CA ASN A 184 7.41 -12.66 -7.37
C ASN A 184 7.54 -11.43 -8.25
N ILE A 185 7.52 -10.27 -7.64
CA ILE A 185 7.62 -8.98 -8.34
C ILE A 185 8.87 -8.23 -7.91
N PHE A 186 9.34 -7.32 -8.76
CA PHE A 186 10.53 -6.52 -8.50
C PHE A 186 10.38 -5.64 -7.25
N PHE A 187 9.22 -4.98 -7.10
CA PHE A 187 8.95 -4.14 -5.94
C PHE A 187 8.68 -4.98 -4.70
N ASN A 188 9.34 -4.67 -3.60
CA ASN A 188 9.12 -5.31 -2.31
C ASN A 188 8.28 -4.47 -1.34
N ASN A 189 8.12 -3.18 -1.62
CA ASN A 189 7.32 -2.27 -0.81
C ASN A 189 6.69 -1.17 -1.65
N SER A 190 5.64 -0.52 -1.11
CA SER A 190 5.02 0.66 -1.70
C SER A 190 4.47 1.58 -0.61
N PHE A 191 4.57 2.89 -0.83
CA PHE A 191 3.94 3.91 0.00
C PHE A 191 2.92 4.67 -0.82
N PHE A 192 1.77 4.96 -0.21
CA PHE A 192 0.69 5.71 -0.83
C PHE A 192 0.42 6.99 -0.03
N ILE A 193 0.70 8.15 -0.63
CA ILE A 193 0.48 9.47 -0.04
C ILE A 193 -0.78 10.08 -0.67
N GLU A 194 -1.90 10.07 0.07
CA GLU A 194 -3.16 10.74 -0.35
C GLU A 194 -3.19 12.21 0.06
N SER A 195 -2.57 12.55 1.18
CA SER A 195 -2.64 13.90 1.74
C SER A 195 -1.44 14.21 2.63
N PRO A 196 -0.93 15.44 2.56
CA PRO A 196 0.10 15.90 3.49
C PRO A 196 -0.33 15.92 4.96
N SER A 197 -1.64 15.90 5.25
CA SER A 197 -2.17 15.89 6.62
C SER A 197 -1.88 14.60 7.39
N LEU A 198 -1.36 13.55 6.70
CA LEU A 198 -0.94 12.31 7.35
C LEU A 198 0.20 12.51 8.36
N ILE A 199 0.97 13.57 8.21
CA ILE A 199 1.97 14.03 9.18
C ILE A 199 1.28 14.92 10.26
N ASP A 200 0.62 14.31 11.20
CA ASP A 200 -0.06 14.97 12.30
C ASP A 200 0.34 14.35 13.65
N LYS A 201 -0.25 14.83 14.74
CA LYS A 201 -0.02 14.30 16.10
C LYS A 201 -0.22 12.79 16.22
N SER A 202 -1.02 12.18 15.36
CA SER A 202 -1.28 10.74 15.43
C SER A 202 -0.07 9.88 15.04
N LEU A 203 1.01 10.48 14.52
CA LEU A 203 2.32 9.82 14.42
C LEU A 203 2.86 9.41 15.81
N GLN A 204 2.61 10.22 16.84
CA GLN A 204 3.01 9.90 18.21
C GLN A 204 2.37 8.62 18.72
N ASP A 205 1.10 8.38 18.39
CA ASP A 205 0.41 7.13 18.73
C ASP A 205 1.03 5.92 18.01
N SER A 206 1.58 6.13 16.82
CA SER A 206 2.25 5.07 16.03
C SER A 206 3.65 4.74 16.55
N ILE A 207 4.34 5.70 17.18
CA ILE A 207 5.63 5.47 17.86
C ILE A 207 5.42 4.70 19.17
N LEU A 208 4.38 5.07 19.93
CA LEU A 208 4.11 4.48 21.26
C LEU A 208 3.42 3.11 21.19
N TYR A 209 2.59 2.90 20.18
CA TYR A 209 1.91 1.62 19.95
C TYR A 209 2.52 0.99 18.70
N GLU A 210 3.44 0.04 18.88
CA GLU A 210 4.02 -0.79 17.81
C GLU A 210 2.95 -1.48 16.95
N LYS A 211 2.19 -0.72 16.19
CA LYS A 211 1.39 -1.27 15.09
C LYS A 211 2.27 -1.43 13.84
N ARG A 212 3.36 -2.19 13.99
CA ARG A 212 4.18 -2.69 12.89
C ARG A 212 3.33 -3.41 11.83
N PHE A 213 2.13 -3.82 12.20
CA PHE A 213 1.27 -4.79 11.55
C PHE A 213 -0.08 -4.20 11.11
N SER A 214 -0.09 -3.07 10.45
CA SER A 214 -1.32 -2.57 9.84
C SER A 214 -1.24 -2.66 8.31
N ARG A 215 -2.24 -3.32 7.71
CA ARG A 215 -2.46 -3.30 6.26
C ARG A 215 -3.01 -1.97 5.77
N ASP A 216 -3.51 -1.12 6.67
CA ASP A 216 -3.95 0.22 6.34
C ASP A 216 -2.80 1.10 5.86
N LYS A 217 -2.92 1.69 4.69
CA LYS A 217 -1.88 2.51 4.05
C LYS A 217 -1.43 3.70 4.89
N LYS A 218 -2.35 4.29 5.68
CA LYS A 218 -2.03 5.42 6.56
C LYS A 218 -1.17 4.99 7.72
N SER A 219 -1.53 3.88 8.37
CA SER A 219 -0.76 3.31 9.48
C SER A 219 0.61 2.82 9.01
N HIS A 220 0.68 2.18 7.84
CA HIS A 220 1.95 1.76 7.23
C HIS A 220 2.87 2.95 6.95
N LEU A 221 2.34 4.02 6.33
CA LEU A 221 3.11 5.23 6.07
C LEU A 221 3.57 5.91 7.38
N LYS A 222 2.68 6.02 8.38
CA LYS A 222 3.03 6.59 9.69
C LYS A 222 4.15 5.83 10.38
N PHE A 223 4.11 4.50 10.33
CA PHE A 223 5.18 3.68 10.87
C PHE A 223 6.52 3.98 10.18
N ALA A 224 6.53 4.09 8.84
CA ALA A 224 7.73 4.42 8.07
C ALA A 224 8.28 5.83 8.35
N LEU A 225 7.40 6.80 8.60
CA LEU A 225 7.79 8.17 8.96
C LEU A 225 8.41 8.27 10.37
N ALA A 226 8.06 7.35 11.26
CA ALA A 226 8.53 7.33 12.64
C ALA A 226 9.78 6.47 12.86
N ASN A 227 10.06 5.52 11.96
CA ASN A 227 11.11 4.53 12.16
C ASN A 227 12.09 4.48 10.98
N GLU A 228 13.35 4.26 11.29
CA GLU A 228 14.36 3.98 10.28
C GLU A 228 14.13 2.60 9.64
N SER A 229 14.43 2.48 8.36
CA SER A 229 14.39 1.20 7.64
C SER A 229 15.56 0.32 8.07
N ASN A 230 15.33 -0.99 8.14
CA ASN A 230 16.40 -1.97 8.30
C ASN A 230 17.25 -2.14 7.02
N PHE A 231 16.91 -1.43 5.95
CA PHE A 231 17.67 -1.47 4.71
C PHE A 231 19.00 -0.72 4.88
N ILE A 232 20.10 -1.45 4.82
CA ILE A 232 21.44 -0.87 4.92
C ILE A 232 21.77 -0.27 3.55
N LEU A 233 21.99 1.04 3.51
CA LEU A 233 22.55 1.72 2.34
C LEU A 233 24.08 1.56 2.41
N ASP A 234 24.62 0.67 1.59
CA ASP A 234 26.08 0.45 1.53
C ASP A 234 26.78 1.43 0.56
N ASP A 235 26.02 2.20 -0.24
CA ASP A 235 26.56 3.13 -1.22
C ASP A 235 26.66 4.56 -0.65
N GLU A 236 27.89 4.98 -0.35
CA GLU A 236 28.17 6.36 0.11
C GLU A 236 27.69 7.44 -0.86
N ASN A 237 27.64 7.14 -2.16
CA ASN A 237 27.13 8.09 -3.16
C ASN A 237 25.63 8.31 -3.00
N GLN A 238 24.86 7.25 -2.75
CA GLN A 238 23.42 7.37 -2.50
C GLN A 238 23.13 8.15 -1.23
N ILE A 239 23.88 7.91 -0.15
CA ILE A 239 23.74 8.66 1.10
C ILE A 239 24.00 10.15 0.84
N ASN A 240 25.07 10.49 0.14
CA ASN A 240 25.40 11.87 -0.20
C ASN A 240 24.32 12.56 -1.07
N GLU A 241 23.71 11.83 -2.02
CA GLU A 241 22.61 12.39 -2.83
C GLU A 241 21.33 12.57 -2.01
N ILE A 242 21.02 11.67 -1.08
CA ILE A 242 19.90 11.82 -0.12
C ILE A 242 20.09 13.10 0.69
N ASP A 243 21.27 13.29 1.29
CA ASP A 243 21.57 14.46 2.11
C ASP A 243 21.46 15.77 1.32
N LYS A 244 21.90 15.79 0.05
CA LYS A 244 21.73 16.94 -0.84
C LYS A 244 20.26 17.26 -1.08
N ILE A 245 19.43 16.24 -1.36
CA ILE A 245 17.99 16.43 -1.60
C ILE A 245 17.30 16.91 -0.33
N ILE A 246 17.62 16.31 0.83
CA ILE A 246 17.10 16.75 2.14
C ILE A 246 17.46 18.22 2.41
N LYS A 247 18.68 18.64 2.07
CA LYS A 247 19.12 20.03 2.20
C LYS A 247 18.32 20.97 1.30
N ILE A 248 18.09 20.59 0.04
CA ILE A 248 17.28 21.39 -0.89
C ILE A 248 15.85 21.53 -0.35
N ILE A 249 15.25 20.45 0.13
CA ILE A 249 13.92 20.49 0.76
C ILE A 249 13.93 21.45 1.95
N SER A 250 14.94 21.36 2.83
CA SER A 250 15.08 22.24 4.00
C SER A 250 15.18 23.71 3.63
N GLU A 251 15.86 24.04 2.54
CA GLU A 251 15.95 25.39 2.00
C GLU A 251 14.60 25.89 1.47
N ILE A 252 13.85 25.03 0.74
CA ILE A 252 12.52 25.37 0.21
C ILE A 252 11.54 25.68 1.33
N ILE A 253 11.46 24.82 2.34
CA ILE A 253 10.53 25.02 3.46
C ILE A 253 11.08 25.96 4.53
N ASN A 254 12.33 26.40 4.40
CA ASN A 254 13.05 27.25 5.36
C ASN A 254 13.04 26.65 6.78
N GLY A 255 13.35 25.35 6.88
CA GLY A 255 13.35 24.60 8.11
C GLY A 255 13.47 23.10 7.87
N ARG A 256 13.17 22.29 8.87
CA ARG A 256 13.17 20.82 8.75
C ARG A 256 12.07 20.19 9.60
N ILE A 257 11.62 19.03 9.18
CA ILE A 257 10.72 18.22 10.01
C ILE A 257 11.58 17.27 10.85
N VAL A 258 11.25 17.19 12.13
CA VAL A 258 11.89 16.30 13.10
C VAL A 258 10.82 15.49 13.83
N VAL A 259 11.17 14.27 14.21
CA VAL A 259 10.34 13.42 15.06
C VAL A 259 11.00 13.38 16.43
N ASP A 260 10.25 13.76 17.46
CA ASP A 260 10.66 13.72 18.86
C ASP A 260 9.82 12.67 19.60
N ASP A 261 10.47 11.84 20.40
CA ASP A 261 9.79 10.72 21.08
C ASP A 261 8.71 11.19 22.08
N PHE A 262 8.79 12.40 22.60
CA PHE A 262 7.88 12.94 23.61
C PHE A 262 6.87 13.94 23.03
N GLN A 263 7.30 14.76 22.06
CA GLN A 263 6.50 15.84 21.50
C GLN A 263 5.85 15.47 20.15
N GLY A 264 6.27 14.34 19.55
CA GLY A 264 5.80 13.88 18.25
C GLY A 264 6.50 14.62 17.11
N VAL A 265 5.76 14.98 16.06
CA VAL A 265 6.33 15.63 14.89
C VAL A 265 6.37 17.14 15.05
N LEU A 266 7.55 17.70 14.83
CA LEU A 266 7.84 19.11 14.96
C LEU A 266 8.41 19.67 13.66
N TYR A 267 8.11 20.92 13.37
CA TYR A 267 8.77 21.72 12.36
C TYR A 267 9.75 22.67 13.04
N GLU A 268 11.03 22.46 12.80
CA GLU A 268 12.10 23.31 13.33
C GLU A 268 12.45 24.40 12.33
N LYS A 269 12.37 25.66 12.79
CA LYS A 269 12.70 26.85 11.99
C LYS A 269 13.44 27.87 12.85
N ASN A 270 14.65 28.28 12.43
CA ASN A 270 15.46 29.29 13.13
C ASN A 270 15.67 28.97 14.63
N GLY A 271 15.82 27.71 15.01
CA GLY A 271 15.97 27.23 16.36
C GLY A 271 14.68 27.27 17.21
N GLN A 272 13.54 27.49 16.59
CA GLN A 272 12.21 27.35 17.20
C GLN A 272 11.52 26.10 16.73
N GLU A 273 10.92 25.38 17.65
CA GLU A 273 10.11 24.19 17.39
C GLU A 273 8.64 24.58 17.35
N ILE A 274 7.97 24.18 16.27
CA ILE A 274 6.55 24.43 16.03
C ILE A 274 5.87 23.06 15.89
N ASN A 275 4.82 22.85 16.68
CA ASN A 275 4.03 21.62 16.54
C ASN A 275 3.48 21.51 15.12
N ILE A 276 3.59 20.32 14.54
CA ILE A 276 3.23 20.04 13.13
C ILE A 276 1.76 20.40 12.81
N ASP A 277 0.85 20.31 13.78
CA ASP A 277 -0.57 20.63 13.57
C ASP A 277 -0.75 22.11 13.15
N ASN A 278 0.13 22.99 13.59
CA ASN A 278 0.10 24.44 13.30
C ASN A 278 0.87 24.81 12.03
N VAL A 279 1.36 23.82 11.28
CA VAL A 279 2.18 24.02 10.08
C VAL A 279 1.35 23.90 8.82
N ALA A 280 1.64 24.75 7.82
CA ALA A 280 0.94 24.73 6.54
C ALA A 280 1.08 23.39 5.82
N LEU A 281 0.00 22.93 5.16
CA LEU A 281 -0.03 21.64 4.44
C LEU A 281 1.07 21.51 3.40
N GLY A 282 1.43 22.59 2.71
CA GLY A 282 2.54 22.56 1.76
C GLY A 282 3.88 22.19 2.40
N ILE A 283 4.19 22.72 3.61
CA ILE A 283 5.39 22.33 4.35
C ILE A 283 5.31 20.86 4.75
N LYS A 284 4.14 20.39 5.17
CA LYS A 284 3.92 18.96 5.51
C LYS A 284 4.17 18.05 4.31
N GLY A 285 3.77 18.44 3.09
CA GLY A 285 4.01 17.67 1.88
C GLY A 285 5.51 17.44 1.61
N PHE A 286 6.31 18.50 1.66
CA PHE A 286 7.76 18.39 1.58
C PHE A 286 8.36 17.60 2.76
N GLY A 287 7.81 17.81 3.97
CA GLY A 287 8.25 17.12 5.17
C GLY A 287 8.05 15.61 5.15
N LEU A 288 6.96 15.12 4.53
CA LEU A 288 6.74 13.68 4.28
C LEU A 288 7.88 13.07 3.48
N ILE A 289 8.23 13.70 2.36
CA ILE A 289 9.33 13.25 1.52
C ILE A 289 10.67 13.32 2.29
N GLN A 290 10.90 14.40 3.03
CA GLN A 290 12.10 14.57 3.84
C GLN A 290 12.26 13.46 4.88
N LEU A 291 11.20 13.08 5.60
CA LEU A 291 11.24 12.01 6.58
C LEU A 291 11.42 10.63 5.95
N LEU A 292 10.73 10.33 4.86
CA LEU A 292 10.91 9.05 4.16
C LEU A 292 12.34 8.86 3.66
N LEU A 293 12.97 9.94 3.15
CA LEU A 293 14.38 9.91 2.73
C LEU A 293 15.30 9.75 3.93
N LYS A 294 15.10 10.55 5.01
CA LYS A 294 15.90 10.51 6.22
C LYS A 294 15.88 9.14 6.89
N ASN A 295 14.72 8.49 6.90
CA ASN A 295 14.52 7.18 7.50
C ASN A 295 14.87 6.02 6.55
N HIS A 296 15.49 6.31 5.41
CA HIS A 296 15.90 5.30 4.40
C HIS A 296 14.77 4.37 3.96
N GLN A 297 13.53 4.87 3.95
CA GLN A 297 12.35 4.09 3.57
C GLN A 297 12.19 3.94 2.05
N LEU A 298 12.85 4.79 1.27
CA LEU A 298 12.78 4.81 -0.19
C LEU A 298 14.04 4.23 -0.81
N ASN A 299 13.84 3.27 -1.71
CA ASN A 299 14.90 2.64 -2.51
C ASN A 299 14.35 2.22 -3.89
N SER A 300 15.19 1.67 -4.77
CA SER A 300 14.80 1.28 -6.13
C SER A 300 13.72 0.18 -6.20
N ARG A 301 13.51 -0.56 -5.10
CA ARG A 301 12.48 -1.59 -4.98
C ARG A 301 11.22 -1.12 -4.24
N THR A 302 11.14 0.17 -3.89
CA THR A 302 9.99 0.78 -3.22
C THR A 302 9.25 1.69 -4.18
N LEU A 303 7.99 1.42 -4.48
CA LEU A 303 7.16 2.30 -5.30
C LEU A 303 6.56 3.42 -4.42
N LEU A 304 6.90 4.67 -4.73
CA LEU A 304 6.28 5.84 -4.11
C LEU A 304 5.07 6.29 -4.93
N ILE A 305 3.89 6.20 -4.37
CA ILE A 305 2.63 6.62 -5.00
C ILE A 305 2.16 7.91 -4.33
N ILE A 306 1.95 8.96 -5.13
CA ILE A 306 1.46 10.25 -4.61
C ILE A 306 0.24 10.67 -5.42
N ASP A 307 -0.88 10.80 -4.71
CA ASP A 307 -2.16 11.18 -5.29
C ASP A 307 -2.33 12.70 -5.21
N GLU A 308 -2.41 13.34 -6.36
CA GLU A 308 -2.61 14.78 -6.52
C GLU A 308 -1.66 15.64 -5.64
N PRO A 309 -0.32 15.50 -5.81
CA PRO A 309 0.67 16.18 -4.96
C PRO A 309 0.59 17.71 -4.99
N GLU A 310 -0.02 18.27 -6.02
CA GLU A 310 -0.23 19.70 -6.18
C GLU A 310 -1.32 20.29 -5.28
N ILE A 311 -2.20 19.48 -4.72
CA ILE A 311 -3.26 19.95 -3.82
C ILE A 311 -2.62 20.62 -2.60
N HIS A 312 -3.12 21.81 -2.25
CA HIS A 312 -2.61 22.65 -1.16
C HIS A 312 -1.23 23.29 -1.38
N LEU A 313 -0.65 23.18 -2.59
CA LEU A 313 0.58 23.88 -2.94
C LEU A 313 0.30 25.16 -3.74
N HIS A 314 0.95 26.27 -3.34
CA HIS A 314 1.00 27.45 -4.19
C HIS A 314 1.72 27.11 -5.52
N PRO A 315 1.35 27.70 -6.68
CA PRO A 315 1.94 27.37 -7.98
C PRO A 315 3.47 27.30 -7.99
N ASN A 316 4.15 28.25 -7.33
CA ASN A 316 5.62 28.20 -7.23
C ASN A 316 6.14 26.94 -6.49
N TRP A 317 5.38 26.48 -5.49
CA TRP A 317 5.75 25.29 -4.74
C TRP A 317 5.41 24.01 -5.50
N GLN A 318 4.39 24.03 -6.37
CA GLN A 318 4.14 22.91 -7.29
C GLN A 318 5.35 22.66 -8.20
N VAL A 319 5.95 23.75 -8.72
CA VAL A 319 7.16 23.68 -9.55
C VAL A 319 8.34 23.10 -8.77
N LEU A 320 8.58 23.58 -7.55
CA LEU A 320 9.67 23.08 -6.70
C LEU A 320 9.44 21.62 -6.27
N TYR A 321 8.20 21.25 -6.03
CA TYR A 321 7.87 19.86 -5.65
C TYR A 321 8.09 18.91 -6.81
N ALA A 322 7.71 19.31 -8.04
CA ALA A 322 8.01 18.58 -9.26
C ALA A 322 9.53 18.38 -9.45
N GLU A 323 10.34 19.43 -9.23
CA GLU A 323 11.81 19.33 -9.30
C GLU A 323 12.36 18.30 -8.31
N ILE A 324 11.90 18.32 -7.05
CA ILE A 324 12.33 17.36 -6.02
C ILE A 324 11.97 15.92 -6.43
N LEU A 325 10.77 15.67 -6.94
CA LEU A 325 10.38 14.33 -7.37
C LEU A 325 11.23 13.82 -8.54
N VAL A 326 11.56 14.70 -9.50
CA VAL A 326 12.47 14.35 -10.62
C VAL A 326 13.87 14.03 -10.09
N LEU A 327 14.40 14.83 -9.16
CA LEU A 327 15.71 14.57 -8.55
C LEU A 327 15.74 13.25 -7.79
N ILE A 328 14.71 12.95 -6.98
CA ILE A 328 14.58 11.68 -6.26
C ILE A 328 14.60 10.51 -7.23
N SER A 329 13.76 10.57 -8.26
CA SER A 329 13.67 9.46 -9.21
C SER A 329 14.94 9.30 -10.05
N LYS A 330 15.58 10.40 -10.46
CA LYS A 330 16.80 10.37 -11.29
C LYS A 330 18.04 9.95 -10.49
N LYS A 331 18.24 10.53 -9.30
CA LYS A 331 19.48 10.39 -8.54
C LYS A 331 19.49 9.19 -7.61
N LEU A 332 18.32 8.80 -7.14
CA LEU A 332 18.17 7.69 -6.20
C LEU A 332 17.51 6.45 -6.84
N GLU A 333 17.18 6.54 -8.15
CA GLU A 333 16.51 5.48 -8.91
C GLU A 333 15.18 5.02 -8.28
N ILE A 334 14.51 5.91 -7.53
CA ILE A 334 13.25 5.60 -6.87
C ILE A 334 12.10 5.72 -7.88
N PRO A 335 11.33 4.65 -8.11
CA PRO A 335 10.16 4.68 -8.97
C PRO A 335 9.02 5.44 -8.30
N ILE A 336 8.37 6.33 -9.05
CA ILE A 336 7.29 7.18 -8.56
C ILE A 336 6.07 7.06 -9.48
N LEU A 337 4.91 6.80 -8.90
CA LEU A 337 3.62 6.88 -9.57
C LEU A 337 2.87 8.11 -9.08
N LEU A 338 2.53 9.01 -10.00
CA LEU A 338 1.82 10.25 -9.70
C LEU A 338 0.45 10.24 -10.36
N THR A 339 -0.53 10.79 -9.67
CA THR A 339 -1.78 11.22 -10.29
C THR A 339 -1.85 12.75 -10.26
N SER A 340 -2.37 13.38 -11.29
CA SER A 340 -2.52 14.84 -11.31
C SER A 340 -3.61 15.28 -12.26
N HIS A 341 -4.21 16.43 -11.96
CA HIS A 341 -5.08 17.16 -12.85
C HIS A 341 -4.56 18.59 -13.12
N SER A 342 -3.42 18.99 -12.53
CA SER A 342 -2.83 20.32 -12.65
C SER A 342 -1.93 20.43 -13.88
N PRO A 343 -2.28 21.24 -14.91
CA PRO A 343 -1.42 21.48 -16.06
C PRO A 343 -0.05 22.07 -15.68
N TYR A 344 -0.01 22.91 -14.63
CA TYR A 344 1.24 23.54 -14.16
C TYR A 344 2.20 22.50 -13.56
N PHE A 345 1.68 21.57 -12.78
CA PHE A 345 2.49 20.51 -12.19
C PHE A 345 3.00 19.54 -13.24
N ILE A 346 2.15 19.16 -14.20
CA ILE A 346 2.49 18.28 -15.31
C ILE A 346 3.59 18.91 -16.17
N GLU A 347 3.46 20.21 -16.50
CA GLU A 347 4.44 20.92 -17.28
C GLU A 347 5.78 21.07 -16.53
N ALA A 348 5.73 21.34 -15.21
CA ALA A 348 6.93 21.42 -14.40
C ALA A 348 7.69 20.08 -14.39
N LEU A 349 6.99 18.94 -14.27
CA LEU A 349 7.60 17.61 -14.33
C LEU A 349 8.31 17.39 -15.67
N LYS A 350 7.71 17.80 -16.79
CA LYS A 350 8.33 17.70 -18.11
C LYS A 350 9.61 18.53 -18.19
N VAL A 351 9.51 19.84 -17.86
CA VAL A 351 10.64 20.78 -17.92
C VAL A 351 11.82 20.27 -17.09
N PHE A 352 11.57 19.77 -15.88
CA PHE A 352 12.66 19.23 -15.05
C PHE A 352 13.16 17.88 -15.54
N SER A 353 12.31 17.04 -16.11
CA SER A 353 12.76 15.79 -16.74
C SER A 353 13.71 16.08 -17.91
N GLU A 354 13.40 17.04 -18.75
CA GLU A 354 14.28 17.51 -19.84
C GLU A 354 15.58 18.14 -19.28
N LYS A 355 15.46 19.07 -18.30
CA LYS A 355 16.60 19.74 -17.66
C LYS A 355 17.62 18.77 -17.08
N TYR A 356 17.15 17.68 -16.51
CA TYR A 356 17.99 16.66 -15.89
C TYR A 356 18.27 15.46 -16.81
N GLU A 357 17.99 15.57 -18.13
CA GLU A 357 18.22 14.50 -19.11
C GLU A 357 17.60 13.17 -18.66
N TYR A 358 16.36 13.24 -18.16
CA TYR A 358 15.62 12.07 -17.79
C TYR A 358 15.04 11.44 -19.07
N GLU A 359 15.26 10.13 -19.30
CA GLU A 359 14.89 9.49 -20.56
C GLU A 359 13.40 9.69 -20.90
N GLU A 360 13.07 10.04 -22.17
CA GLU A 360 11.70 10.31 -22.65
C GLU A 360 10.71 9.16 -22.39
N ASN A 361 11.20 7.91 -22.29
CA ASN A 361 10.38 6.73 -22.03
C ASN A 361 9.85 6.62 -20.58
N LEU A 362 10.28 7.51 -19.71
CA LEU A 362 9.90 7.51 -18.29
C LEU A 362 8.64 8.34 -18.00
N PHE A 363 8.07 8.95 -19.04
CA PHE A 363 6.88 9.78 -18.94
C PHE A 363 5.75 9.18 -19.78
N LYS A 364 4.84 8.42 -19.15
CA LYS A 364 3.63 7.93 -19.82
C LYS A 364 2.40 8.62 -19.27
N SER A 365 1.70 9.37 -20.11
CA SER A 365 0.34 9.80 -19.84
C SER A 365 -0.62 8.67 -20.19
N ILE A 366 -1.46 8.27 -19.27
CA ILE A 366 -2.53 7.33 -19.54
C ILE A 366 -3.75 8.14 -19.93
N ASN A 367 -4.25 7.92 -21.14
CA ASN A 367 -5.47 8.56 -21.58
C ASN A 367 -6.63 8.12 -20.69
N PRO A 368 -7.49 9.06 -20.27
CA PRO A 368 -8.67 8.72 -19.48
C PRO A 368 -9.55 7.76 -20.29
N ILE A 369 -10.15 6.83 -19.56
CA ILE A 369 -11.16 5.89 -20.07
C ILE A 369 -12.25 6.69 -20.76
N PRO A 370 -12.68 6.33 -21.99
CA PRO A 370 -13.79 7.01 -22.63
C PRO A 370 -15.07 6.82 -21.78
N TRP A 371 -15.57 7.90 -21.21
CA TRP A 371 -16.93 7.92 -20.69
C TRP A 371 -17.88 7.53 -21.83
N CYS A 372 -18.82 6.63 -21.53
CA CYS A 372 -19.87 6.23 -22.47
C CYS A 372 -20.45 7.46 -23.18
N SER A 373 -20.17 7.55 -24.48
CA SER A 373 -20.54 8.69 -25.32
C SER A 373 -22.06 8.75 -25.50
N GLN A 374 -22.72 9.57 -24.70
CA GLN A 374 -23.83 10.35 -25.21
C GLN A 374 -23.53 11.82 -24.89
N SER A 375 -23.15 12.58 -25.94
CA SER A 375 -23.16 14.04 -26.02
C SER A 375 -22.02 14.88 -25.41
N ILE A 376 -20.74 14.46 -25.45
CA ILE A 376 -19.65 15.46 -25.41
C ILE A 376 -18.63 15.08 -26.49
N GLN A 377 -18.45 15.95 -27.47
CA GLN A 377 -17.40 15.81 -28.50
C GLN A 377 -16.04 15.69 -27.81
N PRO A 378 -15.12 14.83 -28.30
CA PRO A 378 -13.80 14.73 -27.74
C PRO A 378 -13.11 16.09 -27.86
N LEU A 379 -12.69 16.64 -26.74
CA LEU A 379 -11.77 17.77 -26.66
C LEU A 379 -10.39 17.31 -27.14
N ASN A 380 -10.28 17.01 -28.45
CA ASN A 380 -9.01 16.73 -29.13
C ASN A 380 -8.11 17.97 -29.24
N HIS A 381 -8.41 19.06 -28.56
CA HIS A 381 -7.64 20.29 -28.61
C HIS A 381 -6.73 20.57 -27.41
N PHE A 382 -6.73 19.74 -26.35
CA PHE A 382 -5.81 19.96 -25.22
C PHE A 382 -4.46 19.24 -25.33
N LEU A 383 -4.26 18.45 -26.39
CA LEU A 383 -3.00 17.73 -26.62
C LEU A 383 -1.99 18.49 -27.53
N PHE A 384 -2.32 19.71 -28.00
CA PHE A 384 -1.50 20.43 -28.96
C PHE A 384 -1.20 21.90 -28.64
N LEU A 385 -1.42 22.33 -27.41
CA LEU A 385 -1.03 23.68 -26.97
C LEU A 385 -0.33 23.64 -25.62
N LEU A 386 0.81 22.99 -25.56
CA LEU A 386 1.96 23.31 -24.69
C LEU A 386 3.19 22.62 -25.26
#